data_81245cdb8a065ee2c144c98547008a7b
#
_entry.id   81245cdb8a065ee2c144c98547008a7b
#
_cell.length_a   1.000
_cell.length_b   1.000
_cell.length_c   1.000
_cell.angle_alpha   90.00
_cell.angle_beta   90.00
_cell.angle_gamma   90.00
#
_symmetry.space_group_name_H-M   'P 1'
#
loop_
_entity.id
_entity.type
_entity.pdbx_description
1 polymer ?
#
loop_
_entity_poly.entity_id
_entity_poly.type
_entity_poly.pdbx_seq_one_letter_code
_entity_poly.pdbx_strand_id
1 'polypeptide(L)' 'MEGLLVVWKKFYKADEGAVLFSVGIHTFEKMGKEAGAKYKYGKSTLYNVEKIYEYMEYFKSEE' A
#
# COMPACT_ATOMS: atom_id res chain seq x y z
N MET A 1 3.44 -15.39 -13.37
CA MET A 1 3.18 -15.70 -11.96
C MET A 1 3.70 -14.64 -11.02
N GLU A 2 4.36 -13.65 -11.54
CA GLU A 2 4.89 -12.60 -10.66
C GLU A 2 3.79 -11.91 -9.88
N GLY A 3 2.63 -11.73 -10.49
CA GLY A 3 1.55 -11.06 -9.80
C GLY A 3 1.10 -11.78 -8.55
N LEU A 4 1.20 -13.10 -8.56
CA LEU A 4 0.80 -13.87 -7.41
C LEU A 4 1.79 -13.75 -6.28
N LEU A 5 3.06 -13.63 -6.62
CA LEU A 5 4.09 -13.48 -5.59
C LEU A 5 3.95 -12.16 -4.85
N VAL A 6 3.50 -11.14 -5.56
CA VAL A 6 3.36 -9.81 -4.97
C VAL A 6 2.28 -9.77 -3.91
N VAL A 7 1.18 -10.47 -4.12
CA VAL A 7 0.04 -10.35 -3.23
C VAL A 7 0.07 -11.25 -2.02
N TRP A 8 1.04 -12.16 -1.89
CA TRP A 8 1.09 -13.02 -0.71
C TRP A 8 1.61 -12.27 0.50
N LYS A 9 2.23 -11.13 0.30
CA LYS A 9 2.83 -10.36 1.36
C LYS A 9 1.89 -9.22 1.72
N LYS A 10 1.60 -9.06 3.00
CA LYS A 10 0.70 -8.02 3.48
C LYS A 10 1.38 -6.69 3.73
N PHE A 11 2.60 -6.74 4.23
CA PHE A 11 3.28 -5.53 4.67
C PHE A 11 4.44 -5.21 3.75
N TYR A 12 4.51 -3.95 3.35
CA TYR A 12 5.53 -3.47 2.43
C TYR A 12 6.12 -2.19 2.98
N LYS A 13 7.38 -1.95 2.65
CA LYS A 13 7.97 -0.65 2.90
C LYS A 13 7.43 0.33 1.87
N ALA A 14 7.66 1.63 2.13
CA ALA A 14 7.10 2.67 1.26
C ALA A 14 7.54 2.52 -0.19
N ASP A 15 8.84 2.27 -0.41
CA ASP A 15 9.34 2.15 -1.77
C ASP A 15 8.78 0.91 -2.47
N GLU A 16 8.67 -0.18 -1.73
CA GLU A 16 8.11 -1.41 -2.30
C GLU A 16 6.63 -1.24 -2.65
N GLY A 17 5.89 -0.61 -1.73
CA GLY A 17 4.47 -0.40 -1.96
C GLY A 17 4.20 0.57 -3.07
N ALA A 18 5.04 1.58 -3.20
CA ALA A 18 4.89 2.55 -4.28
C ALA A 18 4.98 1.86 -5.64
N VAL A 19 5.93 0.93 -5.77
CA VAL A 19 6.06 0.18 -7.02
C VAL A 19 4.83 -0.70 -7.23
N LEU A 20 4.37 -1.35 -6.18
CA LEU A 20 3.20 -2.23 -6.27
C LEU A 20 1.97 -1.49 -6.78
N PHE A 21 1.80 -0.25 -6.34
CA PHE A 21 0.63 0.54 -6.72
C PHE A 21 0.91 1.47 -7.89
N SER A 22 2.11 1.44 -8.44
CA SER A 22 2.50 2.27 -9.58
C SER A 22 2.32 3.76 -9.30
N VAL A 23 2.73 4.18 -8.11
CA VAL A 23 2.65 5.59 -7.72
C VAL A 23 3.99 6.01 -7.15
N GLY A 24 4.18 7.31 -6.94
CA GLY A 24 5.37 7.80 -6.30
C GLY A 24 5.39 7.45 -4.82
N ILE A 25 6.57 7.49 -4.22
CA ILE A 25 6.73 7.14 -2.82
C ILE A 25 5.88 8.04 -1.92
N HIS A 26 5.92 9.34 -2.17
CA HIS A 26 5.17 10.29 -1.33
C HIS A 26 3.67 10.06 -1.46
N THR A 27 3.22 9.73 -2.66
CA THR A 27 1.80 9.42 -2.87
C THR A 27 1.43 8.17 -2.11
N PHE A 28 2.29 7.15 -2.15
CA PHE A 28 2.00 5.91 -1.44
C PHE A 28 1.96 6.15 0.07
N GLU A 29 2.89 6.95 0.58
CA GLU A 29 2.89 7.25 2.01
C GLU A 29 1.62 7.96 2.43
N LYS A 30 1.14 8.87 1.61
CA LYS A 30 -0.09 9.57 1.89
C LYS A 30 -1.28 8.62 1.89
N MET A 31 -1.32 7.74 0.90
CA MET A 31 -2.40 6.74 0.82
C MET A 31 -2.39 5.85 2.06
N GLY A 32 -1.21 5.42 2.45
CA GLY A 32 -1.10 4.55 3.62
C GLY A 32 -1.56 5.22 4.89
N LYS A 33 -1.23 6.49 5.03
CA LYS A 33 -1.63 7.24 6.22
C LYS A 33 -3.14 7.43 6.24
N GLU A 34 -3.72 7.79 5.11
CA GLU A 34 -5.15 8.05 5.03
C GLU A 34 -5.96 6.76 5.19
N ALA A 35 -5.41 5.65 4.74
CA ALA A 35 -6.08 4.36 4.84
C ALA A 35 -5.93 3.73 6.22
N GLY A 36 -5.17 4.36 7.11
CA GLY A 36 -4.90 3.77 8.40
C GLY A 36 -4.04 2.54 8.30
N ALA A 37 -3.21 2.48 7.27
CA ALA A 37 -2.41 1.30 6.95
C ALA A 37 -0.95 1.42 7.38
N LYS A 38 -0.59 2.52 8.00
CA LYS A 38 0.80 2.75 8.40
C LYS A 38 1.06 2.12 9.75
N TYR A 39 2.02 1.23 9.80
CA TYR A 39 2.41 0.53 11.03
C TYR A 39 3.87 0.81 11.32
N LYS A 40 4.16 1.14 12.54
CA LYS A 40 5.52 1.36 12.96
C LYS A 40 5.96 0.25 13.89
N TYR A 41 6.99 -0.47 13.50
CA TYR A 41 7.51 -1.57 14.28
C TYR A 41 9.00 -1.38 14.47
N GLY A 42 9.38 -1.04 15.70
CA GLY A 42 10.78 -0.71 15.96
C GLY A 42 11.19 0.50 15.14
N LYS A 43 12.21 0.36 14.34
CA LYS A 43 12.68 1.42 13.46
C LYS A 43 12.10 1.33 12.06
N SER A 44 11.27 0.34 11.82
CA SER A 44 10.71 0.12 10.50
C SER A 44 9.32 0.69 10.38
N THR A 45 9.00 1.25 9.23
CA THR A 45 7.66 1.69 8.92
C THR A 45 7.15 0.80 7.81
N LEU A 46 6.01 0.14 8.08
CA LEU A 46 5.44 -0.81 7.14
C LEU A 46 4.02 -0.39 6.81
N TYR A 47 3.56 -0.80 5.65
CA TYR A 47 2.22 -0.46 5.19
C TYR A 47 1.45 -1.72 4.90
N ASN A 48 0.25 -1.82 5.45
CA ASN A 48 -0.63 -2.95 5.22
C ASN A 48 -1.37 -2.72 3.91
N VAL A 49 -0.94 -3.40 2.85
CA VAL A 49 -1.49 -3.13 1.51
C VAL A 49 -2.94 -3.56 1.39
N GLU A 50 -3.40 -4.51 2.20
CA GLU A 50 -4.81 -4.88 2.15
C GLU A 50 -5.69 -3.69 2.53
N LYS A 51 -5.28 -2.95 3.54
CA LYS A 51 -6.03 -1.76 3.94
C LYS A 51 -6.01 -0.69 2.88
N ILE A 52 -4.89 -0.59 2.17
CA ILE A 52 -4.78 0.39 1.09
C ILE A 52 -5.67 -0.01 -0.07
N TYR A 53 -5.75 -1.31 -0.38
CA TYR A 53 -6.66 -1.78 -1.42
C TYR A 53 -8.10 -1.43 -1.07
N GLU A 54 -8.50 -1.64 0.18
CA GLU A 54 -9.85 -1.31 0.62
C GLU A 54 -10.10 0.19 0.51
N TYR A 55 -9.11 0.99 0.90
CA TYR A 55 -9.21 2.42 0.81
C TYR A 55 -9.42 2.86 -0.64
N MET A 56 -8.72 2.23 -1.57
CA MET A 56 -8.82 2.59 -2.98
C MET A 56 -10.20 2.32 -3.55
N GLU A 57 -10.95 1.39 -2.95
CA GLU A 57 -12.29 1.12 -3.44
C GLU A 57 -13.21 2.31 -3.32
N TYR A 58 -12.92 3.21 -2.38
CA TYR A 58 -13.73 4.42 -2.24
C TYR A 58 -13.55 5.36 -3.42
N PHE A 59 -12.51 5.17 -4.20
CA PHE A 59 -12.22 6.02 -5.34
C PHE A 59 -12.52 5.33 -6.66
N LYS A 60 -13.23 4.24 -6.60
CA LYS A 60 -13.54 3.46 -7.78
C LYS A 60 -14.37 4.28 -8.75
N SER A 61 -13.97 4.26 -10.01
CA SER A 61 -14.72 4.98 -11.05
C SER A 61 -15.89 4.14 -11.52
N GLU A 62 -17.02 4.81 -11.73
CA GLU A 62 -18.19 4.13 -12.22
C GLU A 62 -18.20 3.99 -13.75
N GLU A 63 -17.23 4.59 -14.40
CA GLU A 63 -17.21 4.58 -15.88
C GLU A 63 -16.57 3.40 -16.52
#